data_961a3710f62eb2303653317c4b17625f
#
_entry.id   961a3710f62eb2303653317c4b17625f
#
_cell.length_a   1.000
_cell.length_b   1.000
_cell.length_c   1.000
_cell.angle_alpha   90.00
_cell.angle_beta   90.00
_cell.angle_gamma   90.00
#
_symmetry.space_group_name_H-M   'P 1'
#
loop_
_entity.id
_entity.type
_entity.pdbx_description
1 polymer ?
#
loop_
_entity_poly.entity_id
_entity_poly.type
_entity_poly.pdbx_seq_one_letter_code
_entity_poly.pdbx_strand_id
1 'polypeptide(L)'
;MRAPIALLLAGLIIASSGTASRAADAAKIALVIGNAKYPDNEFVLNDAANDAQDIADELSRDGFVVDRQINLTGDAMRQTLDRFYARINQGAVALIFFDGFGIQSNRQSYLLPVDAQIWAEPDVSRDGFSLDSILAEMNARGAAIKIALIDASRRNPFERRFRRYSAGLAPAIAPSNSLLIYSAALGAVVASGQTDHSLFVTELLREMRAPNVSAEQALTNTKNGVVGATNREQVPWLSSSLTTDFSFAGLVAQPPGNKGADRPPSKSEQQKPVCEVVQPDAAPSADDLARDPIIADLTHRIAANASDAISRYKRGQVYAIKRAYALAMQDFDAVIRLDPRDGEALNNRCWTRAATGDLQGALADCNLALQVDPGLSEALDSRGLVNLKLGRTAEAIKDYTDAIQRNPRSSSSLFGRGVATRKSGGDGAADIMQAKSMDPNIAKEFAGYGVTECVP
;
A
#
# COMPACT_ATOMS: atom_id res chain seq x y z
N MET A 1 -16.33 20.15 93.00
CA MET A 1 -17.46 20.41 92.10
C MET A 1 -16.90 20.49 90.69
N ARG A 2 -17.13 19.47 89.89
CA ARG A 2 -16.53 19.32 88.55
C ARG A 2 -17.62 19.65 87.50
N ALA A 3 -17.32 20.61 86.62
CA ALA A 3 -18.19 20.92 85.45
C ALA A 3 -17.70 20.16 84.23
N PRO A 4 -18.59 19.62 83.36
CA PRO A 4 -18.21 18.94 82.14
C PRO A 4 -18.02 19.86 80.95
N ILE A 5 -16.95 19.65 80.20
CA ILE A 5 -16.62 20.30 78.95
C ILE A 5 -17.42 19.62 77.81
N ALA A 6 -18.26 20.38 77.15
CA ALA A 6 -18.93 19.90 75.94
C ALA A 6 -18.05 20.12 74.71
N LEU A 7 -17.68 19.03 74.02
CA LEU A 7 -16.95 19.05 72.74
C LEU A 7 -17.95 19.23 71.59
N LEU A 8 -17.88 20.39 70.90
CA LEU A 8 -18.56 20.61 69.63
C LEU A 8 -17.71 20.04 68.48
N LEU A 9 -18.14 18.96 67.84
CA LEU A 9 -17.57 18.47 66.59
C LEU A 9 -18.21 19.26 65.44
N ALA A 10 -17.43 20.16 64.82
CA ALA A 10 -17.78 20.79 63.55
C ALA A 10 -17.39 19.84 62.41
N GLY A 11 -18.39 19.23 61.78
CA GLY A 11 -18.17 18.42 60.58
C GLY A 11 -17.86 19.30 59.36
N LEU A 12 -16.61 19.17 58.86
CA LEU A 12 -16.20 19.83 57.63
C LEU A 12 -16.66 18.95 56.45
N ILE A 13 -17.71 19.38 55.73
CA ILE A 13 -18.13 18.74 54.48
C ILE A 13 -17.22 19.28 53.39
N ILE A 14 -16.24 18.48 52.96
CA ILE A 14 -15.43 18.77 51.78
C ILE A 14 -16.27 18.36 50.56
N ALA A 15 -16.90 19.37 49.92
CA ALA A 15 -17.48 19.21 48.60
C ALA A 15 -16.33 19.01 47.58
N SER A 16 -16.07 17.78 47.22
CA SER A 16 -15.19 17.47 46.08
C SER A 16 -15.91 17.89 44.79
N SER A 17 -15.64 19.11 44.33
CA SER A 17 -15.96 19.52 42.96
C SER A 17 -15.10 18.69 42.01
N GLY A 18 -15.68 17.58 41.56
CA GLY A 18 -15.15 16.82 40.45
C GLY A 18 -15.11 17.73 39.22
N THR A 19 -13.96 18.30 38.94
CA THR A 19 -13.69 18.85 37.61
C THR A 19 -13.77 17.70 36.62
N ALA A 20 -14.90 17.63 35.91
CA ALA A 20 -14.97 16.78 34.72
C ALA A 20 -13.84 17.24 33.81
N SER A 21 -12.79 16.44 33.74
CA SER A 21 -11.72 16.60 32.75
C SER A 21 -12.40 16.48 31.39
N ARG A 22 -12.65 17.63 30.75
CA ARG A 22 -13.01 17.68 29.34
C ARG A 22 -11.86 17.03 28.62
N ALA A 23 -12.10 15.85 28.02
CA ALA A 23 -11.10 15.22 27.17
C ALA A 23 -10.63 16.28 26.17
N ALA A 24 -9.38 16.69 26.27
CA ALA A 24 -8.81 17.64 25.32
C ALA A 24 -8.95 16.98 23.94
N ASP A 25 -9.59 17.69 23.00
CA ASP A 25 -9.65 17.23 21.62
C ASP A 25 -8.23 16.86 21.17
N ALA A 26 -8.06 15.65 20.63
CA ALA A 26 -6.76 15.17 20.16
C ALA A 26 -6.16 16.19 19.19
N ALA A 27 -4.92 16.61 19.41
CA ALA A 27 -4.26 17.56 18.52
C ALA A 27 -4.21 16.99 17.11
N LYS A 28 -4.69 17.74 16.12
CA LYS A 28 -4.64 17.38 14.70
C LYS A 28 -3.46 18.11 14.06
N ILE A 29 -2.47 17.40 13.56
CA ILE A 29 -1.23 17.97 13.02
C ILE A 29 -1.02 17.41 11.61
N ALA A 30 -0.78 18.29 10.63
CA ALA A 30 -0.55 17.88 9.25
C ALA A 30 0.73 18.50 8.69
N LEU A 31 1.46 17.68 7.91
CA LEU A 31 2.52 18.11 7.03
C LEU A 31 2.05 17.89 5.58
N VAL A 32 2.05 18.97 4.79
CA VAL A 32 1.62 18.96 3.39
C VAL A 32 2.79 19.38 2.52
N ILE A 33 3.24 18.50 1.61
CA ILE A 33 4.39 18.73 0.74
C ILE A 33 3.96 18.61 -0.73
N GLY A 34 4.27 19.65 -1.53
CA GLY A 34 4.10 19.65 -2.98
C GLY A 34 5.44 19.88 -3.68
N ASN A 35 6.02 18.84 -4.28
CA ASN A 35 7.29 18.90 -4.99
C ASN A 35 7.06 18.88 -6.50
N ALA A 36 7.15 20.07 -7.14
CA ALA A 36 6.88 20.25 -8.56
C ALA A 36 8.17 20.42 -9.39
N LYS A 37 9.19 21.08 -8.85
CA LYS A 37 10.37 21.57 -9.59
C LYS A 37 11.55 20.60 -9.50
N TYR A 38 11.44 19.46 -10.13
CA TYR A 38 12.57 18.56 -10.29
C TYR A 38 13.50 19.04 -11.42
N PRO A 39 14.81 18.73 -11.39
CA PRO A 39 15.79 19.26 -12.35
C PRO A 39 15.56 18.84 -13.80
N ASP A 40 14.90 17.72 -14.03
CA ASP A 40 14.62 17.19 -15.36
C ASP A 40 13.31 17.81 -15.90
N ASN A 41 13.44 18.76 -16.82
CA ASN A 41 12.30 19.51 -17.38
C ASN A 41 11.26 18.65 -18.13
N GLU A 42 11.57 17.38 -18.43
CA GLU A 42 10.60 16.46 -19.04
C GLU A 42 9.46 16.06 -18.08
N PHE A 43 9.61 16.32 -16.77
CA PHE A 43 8.71 15.85 -15.72
C PHE A 43 8.27 16.95 -14.76
N VAL A 44 7.87 18.11 -15.30
CA VAL A 44 7.31 19.18 -14.46
C VAL A 44 5.93 18.75 -13.96
N LEU A 45 5.76 18.72 -12.64
CA LEU A 45 4.48 18.44 -11.99
C LEU A 45 3.75 19.77 -11.72
N ASN A 46 2.96 20.22 -12.69
CA ASN A 46 2.29 21.53 -12.59
C ASN A 46 1.20 21.55 -11.49
N ASP A 47 0.63 20.39 -11.18
CA ASP A 47 -0.45 20.17 -10.22
C ASP A 47 0.03 20.16 -8.75
N ALA A 48 1.23 19.65 -8.48
CA ALA A 48 1.67 19.36 -7.12
C ALA A 48 1.66 20.56 -6.14
N ALA A 49 1.94 21.76 -6.63
CA ALA A 49 1.92 22.97 -5.81
C ALA A 49 0.49 23.42 -5.47
N ASN A 50 -0.42 23.34 -6.44
CA ASN A 50 -1.83 23.70 -6.30
C ASN A 50 -2.54 22.67 -5.40
N ASP A 51 -2.30 21.40 -5.65
CA ASP A 51 -2.84 20.28 -4.86
C ASP A 51 -2.43 20.40 -3.39
N ALA A 52 -1.15 20.69 -3.13
CA ALA A 52 -0.68 20.93 -1.77
C ALA A 52 -1.33 22.17 -1.12
N GLN A 53 -1.64 23.21 -1.89
CA GLN A 53 -2.34 24.39 -1.37
C GLN A 53 -3.77 24.01 -0.95
N ASP A 54 -4.53 23.36 -1.85
CA ASP A 54 -5.94 23.05 -1.61
C ASP A 54 -6.11 22.03 -0.48
N ILE A 55 -5.24 21.04 -0.40
CA ILE A 55 -5.22 20.08 0.72
C ILE A 55 -4.90 20.78 2.04
N ALA A 56 -3.93 21.71 2.06
CA ALA A 56 -3.58 22.45 3.27
C ALA A 56 -4.74 23.32 3.76
N ASP A 57 -5.45 23.97 2.83
CA ASP A 57 -6.61 24.80 3.13
C ASP A 57 -7.78 23.95 3.67
N GLU A 58 -8.02 22.77 3.11
CA GLU A 58 -9.04 21.85 3.59
C GLU A 58 -8.73 21.31 4.97
N LEU A 59 -7.52 20.78 5.17
CA LEU A 59 -7.09 20.28 6.47
C LEU A 59 -7.13 21.37 7.56
N SER A 60 -6.83 22.63 7.20
CA SER A 60 -6.95 23.76 8.13
C SER A 60 -8.41 24.01 8.53
N ARG A 61 -9.36 23.87 7.58
CA ARG A 61 -10.81 23.93 7.88
C ARG A 61 -11.27 22.80 8.78
N ASP A 62 -10.68 21.63 8.63
CA ASP A 62 -10.94 20.43 9.43
C ASP A 62 -10.26 20.47 10.81
N GLY A 63 -9.60 21.58 11.15
CA GLY A 63 -9.02 21.82 12.47
C GLY A 63 -7.59 21.25 12.63
N PHE A 64 -6.90 20.92 11.55
CA PHE A 64 -5.48 20.57 11.61
C PHE A 64 -4.62 21.81 11.74
N VAL A 65 -3.54 21.69 12.51
CA VAL A 65 -2.42 22.63 12.48
C VAL A 65 -1.50 22.19 11.34
N VAL A 66 -1.54 22.91 10.23
CA VAL A 66 -0.89 22.53 8.97
C VAL A 66 0.46 23.20 8.82
N ASP A 67 1.48 22.44 8.42
CA ASP A 67 2.75 22.94 7.88
C ASP A 67 2.80 22.61 6.38
N ARG A 68 2.63 23.62 5.51
CA ARG A 68 2.66 23.46 4.06
C ARG A 68 4.01 23.87 3.50
N GLN A 69 4.59 23.01 2.70
CA GLN A 69 5.92 23.20 2.10
C GLN A 69 5.89 22.86 0.60
N ILE A 70 6.68 23.58 -0.18
CA ILE A 70 6.74 23.44 -1.64
C ILE A 70 8.20 23.32 -2.09
N ASN A 71 8.48 22.35 -2.97
CA ASN A 71 9.78 22.17 -3.62
C ASN A 71 10.94 22.00 -2.62
N LEU A 72 10.78 21.06 -1.71
CA LEU A 72 11.79 20.79 -0.70
C LEU A 72 13.01 20.09 -1.28
N THR A 73 14.20 20.63 -1.01
CA THR A 73 15.47 19.90 -1.14
C THR A 73 15.60 18.84 -0.04
N GLY A 74 16.54 17.90 -0.18
CA GLY A 74 16.77 16.84 0.81
C GLY A 74 17.01 17.38 2.22
N ASP A 75 17.84 18.42 2.37
CA ASP A 75 18.09 19.02 3.66
C ASP A 75 16.87 19.75 4.23
N ALA A 76 16.13 20.46 3.37
CA ALA A 76 14.91 21.14 3.78
C ALA A 76 13.81 20.13 4.17
N MET A 77 13.70 19.02 3.45
CA MET A 77 12.73 17.96 3.76
C MET A 77 13.05 17.27 5.09
N ARG A 78 14.32 17.01 5.37
CA ARG A 78 14.77 16.46 6.67
C ARG A 78 14.40 17.38 7.82
N GLN A 79 14.76 18.65 7.72
CA GLN A 79 14.42 19.66 8.74
C GLN A 79 12.91 19.82 8.94
N THR A 80 12.15 19.74 7.86
CA THR A 80 10.69 19.83 7.90
C THR A 80 10.06 18.62 8.60
N LEU A 81 10.52 17.41 8.29
CA LEU A 81 10.10 16.19 8.98
C LEU A 81 10.45 16.25 10.47
N ASP A 82 11.66 16.71 10.83
CA ASP A 82 12.06 16.85 12.24
C ASP A 82 11.15 17.84 12.99
N ARG A 83 10.81 18.99 12.38
CA ARG A 83 9.83 19.94 12.95
C ARG A 83 8.43 19.32 13.07
N PHE A 84 8.00 18.57 12.09
CA PHE A 84 6.71 17.87 12.10
C PHE A 84 6.65 16.86 13.25
N TYR A 85 7.67 16.02 13.38
CA TYR A 85 7.75 15.03 14.47
C TYR A 85 7.79 15.67 15.85
N ALA A 86 8.49 16.79 16.01
CA ALA A 86 8.57 17.52 17.28
C ALA A 86 7.22 18.09 17.75
N ARG A 87 6.24 18.23 16.85
CA ARG A 87 4.90 18.74 17.16
C ARG A 87 3.91 17.63 17.51
N ILE A 88 4.25 16.38 17.23
CA ILE A 88 3.39 15.23 17.53
C ILE A 88 3.45 14.95 19.02
N ASN A 89 2.29 15.03 19.67
CA ASN A 89 2.10 14.72 21.08
C ASN A 89 1.35 13.39 21.23
N GLN A 90 1.43 12.80 22.42
CA GLN A 90 0.69 11.60 22.76
C GLN A 90 -0.82 11.76 22.48
N GLY A 91 -1.39 10.85 21.70
CA GLY A 91 -2.80 10.85 21.34
C GLY A 91 -3.16 11.71 20.12
N ALA A 92 -2.19 12.39 19.49
CA ALA A 92 -2.43 13.22 18.32
C ALA A 92 -2.90 12.42 17.09
N VAL A 93 -3.65 13.09 16.21
CA VAL A 93 -3.84 12.68 14.83
C VAL A 93 -2.75 13.33 13.99
N ALA A 94 -1.86 12.53 13.41
CA ALA A 94 -0.78 13.02 12.57
C ALA A 94 -1.02 12.63 11.11
N LEU A 95 -0.95 13.59 10.21
CA LEU A 95 -1.20 13.41 8.78
C LEU A 95 -0.01 13.91 7.96
N ILE A 96 0.39 13.12 6.97
CA ILE A 96 1.28 13.56 5.89
C ILE A 96 0.56 13.48 4.56
N PHE A 97 0.58 14.57 3.80
CA PHE A 97 0.27 14.60 2.37
C PHE A 97 1.56 14.85 1.59
N PHE A 98 1.76 14.09 0.54
CA PHE A 98 2.89 14.29 -0.37
C PHE A 98 2.43 14.14 -1.82
N ASP A 99 2.69 15.17 -2.60
CA ASP A 99 2.58 15.16 -4.05
C ASP A 99 3.95 15.45 -4.68
N GLY A 100 4.41 14.55 -5.55
CA GLY A 100 5.74 14.61 -6.14
C GLY A 100 6.14 13.29 -6.81
N PHE A 101 7.44 13.04 -6.90
CA PHE A 101 7.94 11.75 -7.34
C PHE A 101 8.19 10.81 -6.15
N GLY A 102 7.69 9.59 -6.31
CA GLY A 102 8.00 8.46 -5.44
C GLY A 102 8.67 7.35 -6.22
N ILE A 103 9.55 6.63 -5.57
CA ILE A 103 10.24 5.47 -6.13
C ILE A 103 10.21 4.33 -5.12
N GLN A 104 10.09 3.09 -5.59
CA GLN A 104 10.29 1.95 -4.71
C GLN A 104 11.69 1.35 -4.93
N SER A 105 12.32 0.97 -3.83
CA SER A 105 13.57 0.20 -3.80
C SER A 105 13.53 -0.76 -2.63
N ASN A 106 13.99 -1.99 -2.81
CA ASN A 106 13.95 -3.02 -1.77
C ASN A 106 12.58 -3.14 -1.09
N ARG A 107 11.49 -3.01 -1.87
CA ARG A 107 10.08 -3.08 -1.42
C ARG A 107 9.68 -2.00 -0.42
N GLN A 108 10.40 -0.91 -0.36
CA GLN A 108 10.05 0.28 0.40
C GLN A 108 9.76 1.42 -0.55
N SER A 109 8.79 2.25 -0.18
CA SER A 109 8.46 3.48 -0.90
C SER A 109 9.28 4.63 -0.36
N TYR A 110 9.91 5.37 -1.27
CA TYR A 110 10.69 6.57 -0.95
C TYR A 110 10.06 7.78 -1.62
N LEU A 111 9.85 8.83 -0.85
CA LEU A 111 9.41 10.14 -1.33
C LEU A 111 10.65 10.95 -1.70
N LEU A 112 10.68 11.57 -2.87
CA LEU A 112 11.87 12.21 -3.40
C LEU A 112 11.84 13.73 -3.20
N PRO A 113 12.90 14.32 -2.66
CA PRO A 113 13.11 15.77 -2.66
C PRO A 113 13.45 16.24 -4.09
N VAL A 114 13.30 17.54 -4.35
CA VAL A 114 13.47 18.08 -5.71
C VAL A 114 14.91 18.00 -6.23
N ASP A 115 15.89 17.89 -5.35
CA ASP A 115 17.33 17.82 -5.67
C ASP A 115 17.92 16.39 -5.61
N ALA A 116 17.08 15.37 -5.48
CA ALA A 116 17.55 13.98 -5.44
C ALA A 116 18.40 13.62 -6.68
N GLN A 117 19.48 12.89 -6.47
CA GLN A 117 20.40 12.45 -7.51
C GLN A 117 20.53 10.91 -7.51
N ILE A 118 19.62 10.24 -8.21
CA ILE A 118 19.55 8.79 -8.25
C ILE A 118 20.27 8.26 -9.49
N TRP A 119 21.41 7.59 -9.30
CA TRP A 119 22.21 6.94 -10.33
C TRP A 119 22.25 5.42 -10.15
N ALA A 120 22.12 4.95 -8.91
CA ALA A 120 22.12 3.55 -8.52
C ALA A 120 21.16 3.30 -7.35
N GLU A 121 20.83 2.05 -7.08
CA GLU A 121 19.89 1.66 -6.02
C GLU A 121 20.26 2.20 -4.62
N PRO A 122 21.54 2.20 -4.19
CA PRO A 122 21.90 2.79 -2.90
C PRO A 122 21.57 4.29 -2.77
N ASP A 123 21.51 5.01 -3.89
CA ASP A 123 21.19 6.44 -3.88
C ASP A 123 19.72 6.68 -3.50
N VAL A 124 18.83 5.72 -3.77
CA VAL A 124 17.41 5.82 -3.41
C VAL A 124 17.25 5.93 -1.89
N SER A 125 17.98 5.13 -1.13
CA SER A 125 17.93 5.18 0.34
C SER A 125 18.73 6.33 0.93
N ARG A 126 19.72 6.86 0.20
CA ARG A 126 20.51 8.03 0.62
C ARG A 126 19.74 9.34 0.46
N ASP A 127 19.10 9.52 -0.71
CA ASP A 127 18.48 10.80 -1.11
C ASP A 127 16.95 10.81 -0.91
N GLY A 128 16.31 9.64 -0.90
CA GLY A 128 14.87 9.49 -0.69
C GLY A 128 14.49 9.33 0.78
N PHE A 129 13.26 9.66 1.10
CA PHE A 129 12.69 9.54 2.45
C PHE A 129 11.73 8.35 2.51
N SER A 130 12.08 7.33 3.29
CA SER A 130 11.26 6.13 3.42
C SER A 130 9.91 6.46 4.09
N LEU A 131 8.82 6.13 3.42
CA LEU A 131 7.47 6.30 3.96
C LEU A 131 7.24 5.44 5.20
N ASP A 132 7.82 4.23 5.22
CA ASP A 132 7.76 3.34 6.39
C ASP A 132 8.43 3.98 7.60
N SER A 133 9.59 4.62 7.41
CA SER A 133 10.30 5.33 8.47
C SER A 133 9.52 6.54 8.97
N ILE A 134 8.88 7.28 8.07
CA ILE A 134 8.02 8.43 8.44
C ILE A 134 6.87 7.95 9.33
N LEU A 135 6.16 6.91 8.93
CA LEU A 135 5.03 6.35 9.69
C LEU A 135 5.48 5.76 11.04
N ALA A 136 6.64 5.11 11.07
CA ALA A 136 7.22 4.57 12.30
C ALA A 136 7.57 5.69 13.28
N GLU A 137 8.15 6.80 12.81
CA GLU A 137 8.49 7.94 13.66
C GLU A 137 7.23 8.66 14.17
N MET A 138 6.19 8.85 13.34
CA MET A 138 4.90 9.36 13.80
C MET A 138 4.34 8.51 14.95
N ASN A 139 4.45 7.18 14.84
CA ASN A 139 4.02 6.27 15.90
C ASN A 139 4.89 6.37 17.15
N ALA A 140 6.22 6.45 17.01
CA ALA A 140 7.16 6.58 18.12
C ALA A 140 6.95 7.86 18.91
N ARG A 141 6.50 8.95 18.25
CA ARG A 141 6.14 10.23 18.89
C ARG A 141 4.77 10.19 19.59
N GLY A 142 4.03 9.08 19.49
CA GLY A 142 2.78 8.90 20.20
C GLY A 142 1.52 9.29 19.43
N ALA A 143 1.59 9.42 18.10
CA ALA A 143 0.37 9.62 17.30
C ALA A 143 -0.60 8.45 17.49
N ALA A 144 -1.83 8.74 17.92
CA ALA A 144 -2.88 7.75 18.04
C ALA A 144 -3.39 7.30 16.66
N ILE A 145 -3.49 8.23 15.71
CA ILE A 145 -3.90 7.97 14.33
C ILE A 145 -2.81 8.52 13.39
N LYS A 146 -2.37 7.71 12.43
CA LYS A 146 -1.39 8.07 11.39
C LYS A 146 -2.08 8.01 10.04
N ILE A 147 -2.02 9.10 9.28
CA ILE A 147 -2.66 9.21 7.96
C ILE A 147 -1.58 9.57 6.93
N ALA A 148 -1.54 8.83 5.82
CA ALA A 148 -0.69 9.15 4.67
C ALA A 148 -1.52 9.22 3.39
N LEU A 149 -1.54 10.39 2.78
CA LEU A 149 -2.21 10.69 1.52
C LEU A 149 -1.11 10.97 0.48
N ILE A 150 -0.88 10.03 -0.45
CA ILE A 150 0.33 10.03 -1.28
C ILE A 150 -0.05 10.06 -2.77
N ASP A 151 0.22 11.17 -3.43
CA ASP A 151 0.18 11.30 -4.89
C ASP A 151 1.60 11.34 -5.47
N ALA A 152 2.25 10.19 -5.46
CA ALA A 152 3.64 10.03 -5.91
C ALA A 152 3.85 8.78 -6.78
N SER A 153 2.77 8.16 -7.25
CA SER A 153 2.80 6.98 -8.12
C SER A 153 3.05 7.39 -9.58
N ARG A 154 4.13 8.13 -9.82
CA ARG A 154 4.47 8.69 -11.14
C ARG A 154 5.62 7.92 -11.76
N ARG A 155 5.87 8.13 -13.07
CA ARG A 155 7.01 7.54 -13.76
C ARG A 155 8.31 7.98 -13.10
N ASN A 156 9.24 7.05 -12.91
CA ASN A 156 10.54 7.34 -12.31
C ASN A 156 11.31 8.39 -13.14
N PRO A 157 11.61 9.60 -12.61
CA PRO A 157 12.30 10.64 -13.35
C PRO A 157 13.77 10.27 -13.67
N PHE A 158 14.33 9.29 -12.98
CA PHE A 158 15.71 8.82 -13.16
C PHE A 158 15.82 7.59 -14.06
N GLU A 159 14.76 7.19 -14.76
CA GLU A 159 14.70 5.96 -15.56
C GLU A 159 15.84 5.84 -16.60
N ARG A 160 16.32 6.96 -17.14
CA ARG A 160 17.46 6.98 -18.07
C ARG A 160 18.81 6.69 -17.41
N ARG A 161 18.92 6.95 -16.10
CA ARG A 161 20.17 6.85 -15.32
C ARG A 161 20.20 5.62 -14.44
N PHE A 162 19.06 5.26 -13.86
CA PHE A 162 18.88 4.14 -12.94
C PHE A 162 18.12 3.00 -13.62
N ARG A 163 18.84 2.00 -14.08
CA ARG A 163 18.29 0.89 -14.88
C ARG A 163 17.64 -0.23 -14.06
N ARG A 164 17.90 -0.34 -12.76
CA ARG A 164 17.15 -1.21 -11.85
C ARG A 164 15.84 -0.51 -11.47
N TYR A 165 14.78 -0.99 -12.03
CA TYR A 165 13.50 -0.31 -12.10
C TYR A 165 12.47 -0.96 -11.20
N SER A 166 11.74 -0.11 -10.47
CA SER A 166 10.46 -0.46 -9.90
C SER A 166 9.43 0.62 -10.25
N ALA A 167 8.34 0.23 -10.94
CA ALA A 167 7.27 1.15 -11.25
C ALA A 167 6.42 1.44 -10.01
N GLY A 168 5.98 2.69 -9.84
CA GLY A 168 5.08 3.09 -8.77
C GLY A 168 5.63 2.91 -7.37
N LEU A 169 4.76 2.69 -6.41
CA LEU A 169 5.09 2.55 -5.00
C LEU A 169 4.88 1.12 -4.49
N ALA A 170 5.65 0.73 -3.48
CA ALA A 170 5.49 -0.51 -2.72
C ALA A 170 4.46 -0.32 -1.59
N PRO A 171 3.84 -1.39 -1.06
CA PRO A 171 3.01 -1.28 0.12
C PRO A 171 3.82 -0.80 1.32
N ALA A 172 3.31 0.21 2.04
CA ALA A 172 3.98 0.71 3.23
C ALA A 172 3.82 -0.22 4.44
N ILE A 173 4.88 -0.30 5.26
CA ILE A 173 4.85 -0.91 6.58
C ILE A 173 4.27 0.11 7.56
N ALA A 174 2.94 0.08 7.72
CA ALA A 174 2.26 1.02 8.61
C ALA A 174 2.05 0.41 10.02
N PRO A 175 2.33 1.18 11.10
CA PRO A 175 1.92 0.81 12.46
C PRO A 175 0.40 0.65 12.58
N SER A 176 -0.07 0.04 13.68
CA SER A 176 -1.52 -0.03 13.97
C SER A 176 -2.15 1.37 14.02
N ASN A 177 -3.45 1.48 13.77
CA ASN A 177 -4.17 2.75 13.66
C ASN A 177 -3.60 3.69 12.58
N SER A 178 -3.32 3.13 11.41
CA SER A 178 -2.88 3.90 10.24
C SER A 178 -3.91 3.81 9.12
N LEU A 179 -4.01 4.89 8.36
CA LEU A 179 -4.87 5.02 7.18
C LEU A 179 -4.04 5.59 6.02
N LEU A 180 -3.89 4.82 4.95
CA LEU A 180 -3.03 5.16 3.83
C LEU A 180 -3.80 5.07 2.53
N ILE A 181 -3.59 6.05 1.65
CA ILE A 181 -4.04 5.99 0.26
C ILE A 181 -2.93 6.46 -0.68
N TYR A 182 -2.71 5.71 -1.77
CA TYR A 182 -1.86 6.12 -2.89
C TYR A 182 -2.73 6.40 -4.09
N SER A 183 -2.34 7.36 -4.89
CA SER A 183 -3.08 7.77 -6.10
C SER A 183 -3.21 6.68 -7.16
N ALA A 184 -2.36 5.63 -7.11
CA ALA A 184 -2.43 4.48 -8.01
C ALA A 184 -2.28 3.15 -7.28
N ALA A 185 -2.52 2.05 -7.99
CA ALA A 185 -2.25 0.70 -7.51
C ALA A 185 -0.74 0.49 -7.26
N LEU A 186 -0.42 -0.48 -6.40
CA LEU A 186 0.97 -0.85 -6.14
C LEU A 186 1.69 -1.23 -7.43
N GLY A 187 2.87 -0.69 -7.61
CA GLY A 187 3.65 -0.92 -8.83
C GLY A 187 3.11 -0.24 -10.09
N ALA A 188 1.98 0.47 -10.02
CA ALA A 188 1.43 1.24 -11.13
C ALA A 188 1.89 2.69 -11.11
N VAL A 189 1.88 3.33 -12.28
CA VAL A 189 2.17 4.75 -12.43
C VAL A 189 0.98 5.47 -13.05
N VAL A 190 0.79 6.71 -12.65
CA VAL A 190 -0.22 7.63 -13.22
C VAL A 190 0.48 8.50 -14.26
N ALA A 191 -0.19 8.76 -15.39
CA ALA A 191 0.25 9.77 -16.32
C ALA A 191 0.09 11.15 -15.67
N SER A 192 1.14 11.97 -15.70
CA SER A 192 1.03 13.36 -15.26
C SER A 192 0.09 14.11 -16.20
N GLY A 193 -1.04 14.59 -15.66
CA GLY A 193 -1.99 15.41 -16.41
C GLY A 193 -1.42 16.81 -16.68
N GLN A 194 -1.92 17.47 -17.70
CA GLN A 194 -1.66 18.90 -17.97
C GLN A 194 -2.75 19.78 -17.31
N THR A 195 -3.34 19.31 -16.22
CA THR A 195 -4.42 19.98 -15.48
C THR A 195 -3.86 20.71 -14.28
N ASP A 196 -4.58 21.71 -13.77
CA ASP A 196 -4.20 22.48 -12.60
C ASP A 196 -4.22 21.65 -11.31
N HIS A 197 -4.95 20.54 -11.30
CA HIS A 197 -5.07 19.58 -10.20
C HIS A 197 -5.04 18.14 -10.69
N SER A 198 -4.50 17.25 -9.87
CA SER A 198 -4.63 15.83 -10.11
C SER A 198 -6.08 15.36 -9.91
N LEU A 199 -6.51 14.38 -10.69
CA LEU A 199 -7.83 13.78 -10.50
C LEU A 199 -7.98 13.17 -9.11
N PHE A 200 -6.90 12.55 -8.61
CA PHE A 200 -6.88 11.97 -7.28
C PHE A 200 -7.16 13.01 -6.19
N VAL A 201 -6.49 14.16 -6.22
CA VAL A 201 -6.70 15.23 -5.25
C VAL A 201 -8.08 15.88 -5.41
N THR A 202 -8.57 16.05 -6.63
CA THR A 202 -9.93 16.54 -6.90
C THR A 202 -10.99 15.66 -6.22
N GLU A 203 -10.90 14.34 -6.40
CA GLU A 203 -11.82 13.39 -5.77
C GLU A 203 -11.63 13.33 -4.23
N LEU A 204 -10.38 13.39 -3.77
CA LEU A 204 -10.05 13.39 -2.34
C LEU A 204 -10.68 14.60 -1.62
N LEU A 205 -10.50 15.80 -2.15
CA LEU A 205 -11.08 17.03 -1.57
C LEU A 205 -12.60 16.99 -1.54
N ARG A 206 -13.24 16.43 -2.57
CA ARG A 206 -14.68 16.26 -2.59
C ARG A 206 -15.16 15.39 -1.42
N GLU A 207 -14.50 14.29 -1.16
CA GLU A 207 -14.90 13.33 -0.13
C GLU A 207 -14.49 13.77 1.29
N MET A 208 -13.39 14.51 1.45
CA MET A 208 -13.00 15.10 2.74
C MET A 208 -14.04 16.10 3.24
N ARG A 209 -14.70 16.83 2.33
CA ARG A 209 -15.77 17.79 2.62
C ARG A 209 -17.12 17.16 2.95
N ALA A 210 -17.27 15.87 2.72
CA ALA A 210 -18.54 15.19 2.94
C ALA A 210 -18.85 15.09 4.43
N PRO A 211 -20.01 15.63 4.90
CA PRO A 211 -20.36 15.61 6.31
C PRO A 211 -20.73 14.20 6.77
N ASN A 212 -20.42 13.88 8.03
CA ASN A 212 -20.77 12.60 8.67
C ASN A 212 -20.21 11.34 7.97
N VAL A 213 -19.09 11.47 7.25
CA VAL A 213 -18.40 10.38 6.61
C VAL A 213 -17.13 10.08 7.40
N SER A 214 -16.87 8.79 7.71
CA SER A 214 -15.59 8.40 8.31
C SER A 214 -14.45 8.61 7.33
N ALA A 215 -13.24 8.86 7.81
CA ALA A 215 -12.08 9.04 6.95
C ALA A 215 -11.83 7.81 6.06
N GLU A 216 -12.04 6.61 6.59
CA GLU A 216 -11.93 5.37 5.82
C GLU A 216 -12.94 5.29 4.68
N GLN A 217 -14.19 5.71 4.94
CA GLN A 217 -15.23 5.78 3.91
C GLN A 217 -14.92 6.88 2.90
N ALA A 218 -14.44 8.05 3.34
CA ALA A 218 -14.02 9.13 2.45
C ALA A 218 -12.91 8.67 1.48
N LEU A 219 -11.88 7.97 1.97
CA LEU A 219 -10.83 7.44 1.11
C LEU A 219 -11.32 6.29 0.20
N THR A 220 -12.27 5.50 0.66
CA THR A 220 -12.92 4.47 -0.18
C THR A 220 -13.72 5.12 -1.31
N ASN A 221 -14.46 6.17 -1.02
CA ASN A 221 -15.21 6.94 -2.02
C ASN A 221 -14.27 7.64 -3.02
N THR A 222 -13.16 8.24 -2.52
CA THR A 222 -12.09 8.82 -3.35
C THR A 222 -11.57 7.79 -4.37
N LYS A 223 -11.22 6.61 -3.88
CA LYS A 223 -10.80 5.50 -4.75
C LYS A 223 -11.85 5.19 -5.83
N ASN A 224 -13.11 5.04 -5.44
CA ASN A 224 -14.20 4.71 -6.35
C ASN A 224 -14.44 5.84 -7.37
N GLY A 225 -14.33 7.10 -6.96
CA GLY A 225 -14.44 8.26 -7.84
C GLY A 225 -13.35 8.27 -8.91
N VAL A 226 -12.09 8.07 -8.51
CA VAL A 226 -10.96 7.99 -9.45
C VAL A 226 -11.12 6.82 -10.42
N VAL A 227 -11.48 5.63 -9.93
CA VAL A 227 -11.73 4.44 -10.76
C VAL A 227 -12.84 4.68 -11.77
N GLY A 228 -13.93 5.32 -11.36
CA GLY A 228 -15.05 5.65 -12.23
C GLY A 228 -14.68 6.68 -13.30
N ALA A 229 -14.01 7.76 -12.91
CA ALA A 229 -13.62 8.85 -13.82
C ALA A 229 -12.56 8.43 -14.85
N THR A 230 -11.71 7.45 -14.52
CA THR A 230 -10.66 6.93 -15.40
C THR A 230 -11.03 5.65 -16.14
N ASN A 231 -12.29 5.20 -16.08
CA ASN A 231 -12.70 3.90 -16.65
C ASN A 231 -11.79 2.74 -16.21
N ARG A 232 -11.34 2.76 -14.94
CA ARG A 232 -10.42 1.80 -14.31
C ARG A 232 -8.96 1.85 -14.77
N GLU A 233 -8.55 2.87 -15.49
CA GLU A 233 -7.13 3.06 -15.84
C GLU A 233 -6.29 3.45 -14.61
N GLN A 234 -6.87 4.22 -13.68
CA GLN A 234 -6.24 4.55 -12.41
C GLN A 234 -7.03 3.95 -11.26
N VAL A 235 -6.38 3.11 -10.47
CA VAL A 235 -6.97 2.43 -9.31
C VAL A 235 -6.16 2.76 -8.07
N PRO A 236 -6.59 3.71 -7.23
CA PRO A 236 -5.90 4.03 -5.99
C PRO A 236 -5.77 2.82 -5.06
N TRP A 237 -4.61 2.69 -4.41
CA TRP A 237 -4.38 1.68 -3.38
C TRP A 237 -4.71 2.26 -2.00
N LEU A 238 -5.54 1.54 -1.25
CA LEU A 238 -5.99 1.92 0.09
C LEU A 238 -5.63 0.84 1.09
N SER A 239 -5.09 1.25 2.25
CA SER A 239 -4.84 0.37 3.39
C SER A 239 -5.31 1.06 4.66
N SER A 240 -6.08 0.34 5.48
CA SER A 240 -6.55 0.81 6.77
C SER A 240 -6.29 -0.24 7.85
N SER A 241 -5.83 0.24 9.00
CA SER A 241 -5.78 -0.51 10.25
C SER A 241 -6.40 0.30 11.39
N LEU A 242 -7.30 1.22 11.07
CA LEU A 242 -7.97 2.04 12.08
C LEU A 242 -8.85 1.16 12.98
N THR A 243 -8.74 1.39 14.27
CA THR A 243 -9.61 0.81 15.30
C THR A 243 -10.45 1.88 15.99
N THR A 244 -10.23 3.14 15.63
CA THR A 244 -10.91 4.32 16.20
C THR A 244 -11.58 5.08 15.07
N ASP A 245 -12.85 5.44 15.23
CA ASP A 245 -13.57 6.27 14.28
C ASP A 245 -12.92 7.64 14.18
N PHE A 246 -12.60 8.05 12.96
CA PHE A 246 -12.07 9.36 12.63
C PHE A 246 -12.80 9.92 11.41
N SER A 247 -13.07 11.23 11.43
CA SER A 247 -13.65 11.97 10.29
C SER A 247 -12.86 13.25 10.06
N PHE A 248 -12.62 13.61 8.81
CA PHE A 248 -11.95 14.86 8.45
C PHE A 248 -12.82 16.05 8.85
N ALA A 249 -14.03 16.17 8.31
CA ALA A 249 -14.95 17.28 8.53
C ALA A 249 -15.63 17.30 9.92
N GLY A 250 -15.28 16.35 10.79
CA GLY A 250 -15.92 16.19 12.09
C GLY A 250 -17.30 15.51 12.00
N LEU A 251 -17.71 14.90 13.11
CA LEU A 251 -19.06 14.36 13.24
C LEU A 251 -19.97 15.49 13.75
N VAL A 252 -20.94 15.90 12.96
CA VAL A 252 -22.01 16.78 13.46
C VAL A 252 -22.78 15.99 14.50
N ALA A 253 -22.79 16.47 15.75
CA ALA A 253 -23.56 15.86 16.83
C ALA A 253 -25.04 15.72 16.40
N GLN A 254 -25.49 14.49 16.15
CA GLN A 254 -26.91 14.25 15.95
C GLN A 254 -27.65 14.57 17.26
N PRO A 255 -28.79 15.26 17.22
CA PRO A 255 -29.67 15.37 18.38
C PRO A 255 -30.10 13.95 18.80
N PRO A 256 -30.31 13.71 20.11
CA PRO A 256 -30.63 12.37 20.59
C PRO A 256 -31.97 11.90 20.01
N GLY A 257 -31.84 11.13 18.93
CA GLY A 257 -32.96 10.46 18.28
C GLY A 257 -33.11 9.08 18.87
N ASN A 258 -34.27 8.86 19.48
CA ASN A 258 -34.95 7.65 19.91
C ASN A 258 -34.16 6.34 19.76
N LYS A 259 -33.84 5.75 20.90
CA LYS A 259 -33.42 4.36 21.01
C LYS A 259 -34.48 3.44 20.45
N GLY A 260 -34.29 2.97 19.24
CA GLY A 260 -35.00 1.85 18.66
C GLY A 260 -34.43 0.55 19.17
N ALA A 261 -35.23 -0.13 19.96
CA ALA A 261 -35.27 -1.53 20.38
C ALA A 261 -33.98 -2.41 20.08
N ASP A 262 -33.44 -2.87 21.20
CA ASP A 262 -32.58 -4.07 21.32
C ASP A 262 -33.07 -5.21 20.44
N ARG A 263 -32.25 -5.57 19.46
CA ARG A 263 -32.31 -6.87 18.83
C ARG A 263 -31.21 -7.72 19.48
N PRO A 264 -31.56 -8.82 20.15
CA PRO A 264 -30.54 -9.68 20.76
C PRO A 264 -29.59 -10.20 19.69
N PRO A 265 -28.31 -10.40 20.00
CA PRO A 265 -27.37 -10.95 19.05
C PRO A 265 -27.81 -12.36 18.67
N SER A 266 -28.12 -12.56 17.40
CA SER A 266 -28.32 -13.90 16.86
C SER A 266 -27.02 -14.67 17.05
N LYS A 267 -27.11 -15.83 17.68
CA LYS A 267 -26.03 -16.80 17.75
C LYS A 267 -25.50 -16.98 16.35
N SER A 268 -24.24 -16.62 16.13
CA SER A 268 -23.52 -16.96 14.93
C SER A 268 -23.46 -18.49 14.86
N GLU A 269 -24.33 -19.09 14.06
CA GLU A 269 -24.05 -20.40 13.52
C GLU A 269 -22.71 -20.33 12.85
N GLN A 270 -21.79 -21.17 13.28
CA GLN A 270 -20.54 -21.43 12.59
C GLN A 270 -20.91 -21.96 11.19
N GLN A 271 -21.03 -21.06 10.24
CA GLN A 271 -21.11 -21.45 8.83
C GLN A 271 -19.79 -22.13 8.50
N LYS A 272 -19.87 -23.43 8.22
CA LYS A 272 -18.81 -24.13 7.52
C LYS A 272 -18.45 -23.29 6.29
N PRO A 273 -17.16 -23.07 6.00
CA PRO A 273 -16.77 -22.29 4.86
C PRO A 273 -17.38 -22.90 3.60
N VAL A 274 -18.32 -22.18 3.00
CA VAL A 274 -18.82 -22.52 1.69
C VAL A 274 -17.69 -22.19 0.72
N CYS A 275 -17.13 -23.22 0.12
CA CYS A 275 -16.13 -23.07 -0.91
C CYS A 275 -16.77 -22.48 -2.16
N GLU A 276 -16.75 -21.17 -2.26
CA GLU A 276 -17.17 -20.47 -3.46
C GLU A 276 -16.10 -20.71 -4.54
N VAL A 277 -16.48 -21.40 -5.60
CA VAL A 277 -15.61 -21.57 -6.77
C VAL A 277 -15.61 -20.26 -7.52
N VAL A 278 -14.68 -19.40 -7.16
CA VAL A 278 -14.46 -18.13 -7.86
C VAL A 278 -13.89 -18.46 -9.23
N GLN A 279 -14.65 -18.20 -10.29
CA GLN A 279 -14.13 -18.31 -11.64
C GLN A 279 -13.13 -17.18 -11.91
N PRO A 280 -11.96 -17.47 -12.49
CA PRO A 280 -11.01 -16.45 -12.89
C PRO A 280 -11.63 -15.57 -13.98
N ASP A 281 -11.36 -14.27 -13.92
CA ASP A 281 -11.76 -13.34 -14.97
C ASP A 281 -11.17 -13.78 -16.32
N ALA A 282 -11.90 -13.56 -17.42
CA ALA A 282 -11.44 -13.91 -18.75
C ALA A 282 -10.15 -13.14 -19.11
N ALA A 283 -9.25 -13.78 -19.85
CA ALA A 283 -8.08 -13.09 -20.37
C ALA A 283 -8.52 -11.96 -21.32
N PRO A 284 -7.84 -10.79 -21.32
CA PRO A 284 -8.17 -9.69 -22.18
C PRO A 284 -7.98 -10.05 -23.65
N SER A 285 -8.75 -9.41 -24.53
CA SER A 285 -8.59 -9.59 -25.97
C SER A 285 -7.27 -8.97 -26.49
N ALA A 286 -6.83 -9.41 -27.66
CA ALA A 286 -5.66 -8.83 -28.32
C ALA A 286 -5.81 -7.32 -28.55
N ASP A 287 -7.05 -6.87 -28.84
CA ASP A 287 -7.35 -5.46 -29.04
C ASP A 287 -7.25 -4.65 -27.74
N ASP A 288 -7.68 -5.21 -26.61
CA ASP A 288 -7.56 -4.57 -25.30
C ASP A 288 -6.09 -4.43 -24.88
N LEU A 289 -5.28 -5.46 -25.16
CA LEU A 289 -3.83 -5.42 -24.92
C LEU A 289 -3.14 -4.38 -25.83
N ALA A 290 -3.53 -4.29 -27.10
CA ALA A 290 -2.96 -3.32 -28.05
C ALA A 290 -3.29 -1.87 -27.69
N ARG A 291 -4.43 -1.62 -27.04
CA ARG A 291 -4.86 -0.29 -26.59
C ARG A 291 -4.27 0.10 -25.24
N ASP A 292 -3.61 -0.84 -24.53
CA ASP A 292 -2.97 -0.52 -23.27
C ASP A 292 -1.76 0.40 -23.50
N PRO A 293 -1.75 1.62 -22.93
CA PRO A 293 -0.70 2.62 -23.23
C PRO A 293 0.67 2.16 -22.79
N ILE A 294 0.77 1.36 -21.71
CA ILE A 294 2.04 0.83 -21.22
C ILE A 294 2.58 -0.22 -22.21
N ILE A 295 1.72 -1.11 -22.68
CA ILE A 295 2.09 -2.13 -23.67
C ILE A 295 2.52 -1.46 -24.99
N ALA A 296 1.79 -0.43 -25.42
CA ALA A 296 2.09 0.32 -26.65
C ALA A 296 3.46 1.00 -26.55
N ASP A 297 3.74 1.75 -25.47
CA ASP A 297 5.04 2.41 -25.25
C ASP A 297 6.21 1.39 -25.21
N LEU A 298 6.07 0.33 -24.41
CA LEU A 298 7.10 -0.71 -24.32
C LEU A 298 7.32 -1.42 -25.66
N THR A 299 6.26 -1.64 -26.43
CA THR A 299 6.35 -2.22 -27.76
C THR A 299 7.10 -1.30 -28.72
N HIS A 300 6.85 0.01 -28.67
CA HIS A 300 7.57 0.99 -29.47
C HIS A 300 9.08 1.00 -29.11
N ARG A 301 9.42 0.96 -27.83
CA ARG A 301 10.83 0.91 -27.38
C ARG A 301 11.53 -0.37 -27.83
N ILE A 302 10.87 -1.51 -27.74
CA ILE A 302 11.39 -2.80 -28.22
C ILE A 302 11.57 -2.78 -29.74
N ALA A 303 10.68 -2.12 -30.48
CA ALA A 303 10.81 -1.96 -31.93
C ALA A 303 12.01 -1.06 -32.30
N ALA A 304 12.29 -0.02 -31.51
CA ALA A 304 13.46 0.85 -31.68
C ALA A 304 14.77 0.16 -31.28
N ASN A 305 14.75 -0.73 -30.31
CA ASN A 305 15.91 -1.51 -29.85
C ASN A 305 15.50 -2.96 -29.51
N ALA A 306 15.72 -3.86 -30.45
CA ALA A 306 15.37 -5.27 -30.27
C ALA A 306 16.12 -5.98 -29.12
N SER A 307 17.21 -5.41 -28.59
CA SER A 307 17.98 -5.92 -27.46
C SER A 307 17.60 -5.24 -26.14
N ASP A 308 16.53 -4.43 -26.11
CA ASP A 308 16.06 -3.80 -24.87
C ASP A 308 15.42 -4.84 -23.95
N ALA A 309 16.26 -5.49 -23.12
CA ALA A 309 15.84 -6.48 -22.15
C ALA A 309 14.88 -5.88 -21.11
N ILE A 310 15.10 -4.61 -20.73
CA ILE A 310 14.31 -3.94 -19.70
C ILE A 310 12.86 -3.74 -20.18
N SER A 311 12.68 -3.19 -21.38
CA SER A 311 11.33 -2.99 -21.93
C SER A 311 10.61 -4.32 -22.17
N ARG A 312 11.35 -5.37 -22.58
CA ARG A 312 10.77 -6.73 -22.68
C ARG A 312 10.34 -7.28 -21.33
N TYR A 313 11.22 -7.20 -20.33
CA TYR A 313 10.92 -7.65 -18.97
C TYR A 313 9.64 -6.99 -18.42
N LYS A 314 9.55 -5.67 -18.54
CA LYS A 314 8.38 -4.90 -18.11
C LYS A 314 7.11 -5.29 -18.88
N ARG A 315 7.22 -5.42 -20.21
CA ARG A 315 6.05 -5.81 -21.00
C ARG A 315 5.59 -7.21 -20.64
N GLY A 316 6.51 -8.12 -20.40
CA GLY A 316 6.24 -9.45 -19.88
C GLY A 316 5.50 -9.42 -18.54
N GLN A 317 5.91 -8.56 -17.61
CA GLN A 317 5.21 -8.39 -16.34
C GLN A 317 3.77 -7.85 -16.54
N VAL A 318 3.58 -6.83 -17.39
CA VAL A 318 2.25 -6.30 -17.69
C VAL A 318 1.36 -7.38 -18.31
N TYR A 319 1.90 -8.16 -19.25
CA TYR A 319 1.18 -9.29 -19.84
C TYR A 319 0.80 -10.34 -18.78
N ALA A 320 1.70 -10.66 -17.85
CA ALA A 320 1.47 -11.62 -16.79
C ALA A 320 0.36 -11.17 -15.82
N ILE A 321 0.39 -9.90 -15.39
CA ILE A 321 -0.67 -9.28 -14.56
C ILE A 321 -2.01 -9.32 -15.28
N LYS A 322 -2.03 -9.06 -16.58
CA LYS A 322 -3.24 -9.12 -17.41
C LYS A 322 -3.62 -10.53 -17.83
N ARG A 323 -2.94 -11.57 -17.32
CA ARG A 323 -3.16 -12.98 -17.65
C ARG A 323 -2.93 -13.34 -19.13
N ALA A 324 -2.27 -12.48 -19.88
CA ALA A 324 -1.81 -12.77 -21.24
C ALA A 324 -0.51 -13.59 -21.20
N TYR A 325 -0.56 -14.74 -20.53
CA TYR A 325 0.60 -15.54 -20.14
C TYR A 325 1.49 -15.98 -21.32
N ALA A 326 0.87 -16.27 -22.48
CA ALA A 326 1.65 -16.65 -23.67
C ALA A 326 2.55 -15.52 -24.17
N LEU A 327 2.10 -14.27 -24.10
CA LEU A 327 2.88 -13.07 -24.46
C LEU A 327 3.94 -12.77 -23.39
N ALA A 328 3.58 -12.91 -22.12
CA ALA A 328 4.52 -12.79 -21.01
C ALA A 328 5.71 -13.76 -21.15
N MET A 329 5.43 -15.01 -21.47
CA MET A 329 6.44 -16.04 -21.69
C MET A 329 7.39 -15.68 -22.82
N GLN A 330 6.89 -15.15 -23.95
CA GLN A 330 7.72 -14.73 -25.09
C GLN A 330 8.72 -13.64 -24.68
N ASP A 331 8.26 -12.68 -23.88
CA ASP A 331 9.11 -11.59 -23.42
C ASP A 331 10.13 -12.07 -22.39
N PHE A 332 9.74 -12.87 -21.38
CA PHE A 332 10.69 -13.45 -20.43
C PHE A 332 11.72 -14.39 -21.09
N ASP A 333 11.29 -15.18 -22.07
CA ASP A 333 12.21 -16.01 -22.89
C ASP A 333 13.23 -15.15 -23.64
N ALA A 334 12.81 -13.99 -24.15
CA ALA A 334 13.71 -13.08 -24.83
C ALA A 334 14.72 -12.44 -23.86
N VAL A 335 14.29 -12.06 -22.65
CA VAL A 335 15.18 -11.53 -21.60
C VAL A 335 16.20 -12.60 -21.19
N ILE A 336 15.76 -13.82 -20.90
CA ILE A 336 16.65 -14.92 -20.48
C ILE A 336 17.62 -15.34 -21.59
N ARG A 337 17.25 -15.18 -22.89
CA ARG A 337 18.21 -15.36 -23.99
C ARG A 337 19.30 -14.29 -24.00
N LEU A 338 18.99 -13.06 -23.61
CA LEU A 338 19.96 -11.96 -23.52
C LEU A 338 20.83 -12.08 -22.27
N ASP A 339 20.24 -12.45 -21.14
CA ASP A 339 20.94 -12.75 -19.89
C ASP A 339 20.39 -14.02 -19.23
N PRO A 340 21.04 -15.16 -19.42
CA PRO A 340 20.64 -16.44 -18.82
C PRO A 340 20.74 -16.47 -17.28
N ARG A 341 21.35 -15.46 -16.67
CA ARG A 341 21.48 -15.32 -15.21
C ARG A 341 20.61 -14.20 -14.63
N ASP A 342 19.63 -13.70 -15.38
CA ASP A 342 18.64 -12.79 -14.85
C ASP A 342 17.69 -13.56 -13.92
N GLY A 343 17.94 -13.49 -12.59
CA GLY A 343 17.17 -14.20 -11.58
C GLY A 343 15.72 -13.75 -11.52
N GLU A 344 15.45 -12.47 -11.78
CA GLU A 344 14.09 -11.92 -11.78
C GLU A 344 13.29 -12.41 -13.00
N ALA A 345 13.88 -12.41 -14.18
CA ALA A 345 13.23 -12.93 -15.38
C ALA A 345 12.94 -14.44 -15.25
N LEU A 346 13.90 -15.21 -14.69
CA LEU A 346 13.72 -16.62 -14.37
C LEU A 346 12.56 -16.83 -13.38
N ASN A 347 12.48 -16.02 -12.32
CA ASN A 347 11.40 -16.08 -11.36
C ASN A 347 10.04 -15.76 -11.98
N ASN A 348 9.95 -14.69 -12.77
CA ASN A 348 8.68 -14.32 -13.43
C ASN A 348 8.23 -15.38 -14.43
N ARG A 349 9.18 -16.01 -15.15
CA ARG A 349 8.85 -17.14 -16.03
C ARG A 349 8.42 -18.37 -15.22
N CYS A 350 9.07 -18.68 -14.09
CA CYS A 350 8.64 -19.72 -13.16
C CYS A 350 7.18 -19.51 -12.74
N TRP A 351 6.86 -18.32 -12.22
CA TRP A 351 5.51 -18.02 -11.78
C TRP A 351 4.48 -18.12 -12.93
N THR A 352 4.82 -17.59 -14.11
CA THR A 352 3.95 -17.65 -15.30
C THR A 352 3.67 -19.09 -15.71
N ARG A 353 4.70 -19.95 -15.72
CA ARG A 353 4.58 -21.40 -15.97
C ARG A 353 3.72 -22.07 -14.91
N ALA A 354 3.91 -21.73 -13.64
CA ALA A 354 3.10 -22.27 -12.55
C ALA A 354 1.62 -21.90 -12.72
N ALA A 355 1.31 -20.66 -13.11
CA ALA A 355 -0.04 -20.19 -13.38
C ALA A 355 -0.70 -20.97 -14.55
N THR A 356 0.07 -21.29 -15.59
CA THR A 356 -0.41 -22.02 -16.78
C THR A 356 -0.34 -23.54 -16.68
N GLY A 357 0.23 -24.08 -15.58
CA GLY A 357 0.27 -25.53 -15.32
C GLY A 357 1.52 -26.27 -15.79
N ASP A 358 2.51 -25.59 -16.41
CA ASP A 358 3.83 -26.18 -16.68
C ASP A 358 4.67 -26.23 -15.40
N LEU A 359 4.30 -27.13 -14.49
CA LEU A 359 4.91 -27.19 -13.15
C LEU A 359 6.36 -27.68 -13.16
N GLN A 360 6.75 -28.50 -14.11
CA GLN A 360 8.13 -29.00 -14.21
C GLN A 360 9.07 -27.89 -14.75
N GLY A 361 8.67 -27.21 -15.81
CA GLY A 361 9.39 -26.05 -16.33
C GLY A 361 9.47 -24.91 -15.31
N ALA A 362 8.37 -24.68 -14.57
CA ALA A 362 8.33 -23.73 -13.48
C ALA A 362 9.37 -24.04 -12.38
N LEU A 363 9.40 -25.30 -11.93
CA LEU A 363 10.34 -25.75 -10.89
C LEU A 363 11.80 -25.57 -11.31
N ALA A 364 12.11 -25.88 -12.59
CA ALA A 364 13.44 -25.69 -13.14
C ALA A 364 13.86 -24.21 -13.13
N ASP A 365 12.96 -23.31 -13.58
CA ASP A 365 13.22 -21.86 -13.60
C ASP A 365 13.40 -21.29 -12.19
N CYS A 366 12.52 -21.65 -11.25
CA CYS A 366 12.63 -21.18 -9.86
C CYS A 366 13.93 -21.68 -9.20
N ASN A 367 14.33 -22.92 -9.44
CA ASN A 367 15.59 -23.44 -8.91
C ASN A 367 16.80 -22.69 -9.50
N LEU A 368 16.76 -22.35 -10.79
CA LEU A 368 17.82 -21.58 -11.42
C LEU A 368 17.84 -20.15 -10.89
N ALA A 369 16.69 -19.50 -10.71
CA ALA A 369 16.58 -18.18 -10.08
C ALA A 369 17.22 -18.16 -8.69
N LEU A 370 16.93 -19.17 -7.86
CA LEU A 370 17.51 -19.31 -6.51
C LEU A 370 18.98 -19.75 -6.50
N GLN A 371 19.46 -20.37 -7.58
CA GLN A 371 20.87 -20.63 -7.76
C GLN A 371 21.64 -19.35 -8.10
N VAL A 372 21.03 -18.46 -8.88
CA VAL A 372 21.60 -17.14 -9.24
C VAL A 372 21.55 -16.20 -8.05
N ASP A 373 20.41 -16.11 -7.39
CA ASP A 373 20.20 -15.31 -6.17
C ASP A 373 19.48 -16.14 -5.10
N PRO A 374 20.21 -16.74 -4.15
CA PRO A 374 19.62 -17.47 -3.03
C PRO A 374 18.78 -16.61 -2.09
N GLY A 375 18.91 -15.28 -2.18
CA GLY A 375 18.18 -14.29 -1.40
C GLY A 375 16.84 -13.89 -2.00
N LEU A 376 16.54 -14.24 -3.24
CA LEU A 376 15.35 -13.81 -3.96
C LEU A 376 14.09 -14.42 -3.36
N SER A 377 13.43 -13.67 -2.48
CA SER A 377 12.23 -14.10 -1.75
C SER A 377 11.05 -14.41 -2.66
N GLU A 378 10.96 -13.73 -3.81
CA GLU A 378 9.94 -13.95 -4.84
C GLU A 378 10.09 -15.31 -5.50
N ALA A 379 11.33 -15.74 -5.71
CA ALA A 379 11.59 -17.06 -6.26
C ALA A 379 11.30 -18.18 -5.26
N LEU A 380 11.49 -17.93 -3.95
CA LEU A 380 11.01 -18.83 -2.91
C LEU A 380 9.48 -18.90 -2.87
N ASP A 381 8.79 -17.75 -2.95
CA ASP A 381 7.33 -17.70 -3.01
C ASP A 381 6.78 -18.43 -4.23
N SER A 382 7.33 -18.15 -5.42
CA SER A 382 6.95 -18.82 -6.67
C SER A 382 7.21 -20.32 -6.61
N ARG A 383 8.36 -20.76 -6.05
CA ARG A 383 8.65 -22.19 -5.89
C ARG A 383 7.73 -22.85 -4.87
N GLY A 384 7.35 -22.12 -3.83
CA GLY A 384 6.33 -22.53 -2.87
C GLY A 384 4.99 -22.81 -3.56
N LEU A 385 4.55 -21.92 -4.46
CA LEU A 385 3.34 -22.15 -5.28
C LEU A 385 3.48 -23.38 -6.17
N VAL A 386 4.62 -23.56 -6.85
CA VAL A 386 4.88 -24.74 -7.69
C VAL A 386 4.81 -26.02 -6.86
N ASN A 387 5.51 -26.05 -5.71
CA ASN A 387 5.49 -27.21 -4.80
C ASN A 387 4.09 -27.51 -4.27
N LEU A 388 3.32 -26.47 -3.92
CA LEU A 388 1.94 -26.61 -3.46
C LEU A 388 1.05 -27.24 -4.56
N LYS A 389 1.20 -26.79 -5.81
CA LYS A 389 0.47 -27.34 -6.97
C LYS A 389 0.91 -28.77 -7.32
N LEU A 390 2.17 -29.14 -7.06
CA LEU A 390 2.69 -30.50 -7.20
C LEU A 390 2.27 -31.44 -6.04
N GLY A 391 1.57 -30.91 -5.02
CA GLY A 391 1.21 -31.67 -3.82
C GLY A 391 2.38 -31.89 -2.83
N ARG A 392 3.50 -31.22 -3.05
CA ARG A 392 4.71 -31.28 -2.19
C ARG A 392 4.55 -30.27 -1.04
N THR A 393 3.62 -30.56 -0.11
CA THR A 393 3.20 -29.61 0.92
C THR A 393 4.32 -29.24 1.89
N ALA A 394 5.20 -30.18 2.23
CA ALA A 394 6.33 -29.94 3.14
C ALA A 394 7.35 -28.96 2.51
N GLU A 395 7.70 -29.15 1.25
CA GLU A 395 8.59 -28.27 0.51
C GLU A 395 7.97 -26.90 0.30
N ALA A 396 6.64 -26.85 0.03
CA ALA A 396 5.91 -25.59 -0.10
C ALA A 396 5.94 -24.80 1.22
N ILE A 397 5.66 -25.44 2.36
CA ILE A 397 5.71 -24.80 3.68
C ILE A 397 7.12 -24.25 3.96
N LYS A 398 8.16 -25.03 3.62
CA LYS A 398 9.55 -24.59 3.77
C LYS A 398 9.85 -23.36 2.91
N ASP A 399 9.55 -23.39 1.62
CA ASP A 399 9.81 -22.30 0.70
C ASP A 399 9.07 -21.02 1.11
N TYR A 400 7.78 -21.13 1.46
CA TYR A 400 7.01 -19.99 1.96
C TYR A 400 7.52 -19.48 3.31
N THR A 401 8.00 -20.35 4.20
CA THR A 401 8.59 -19.93 5.47
C THR A 401 9.88 -19.15 5.24
N ASP A 402 10.74 -19.64 4.35
CA ASP A 402 11.98 -18.95 3.98
C ASP A 402 11.67 -17.61 3.27
N ALA A 403 10.61 -17.54 2.45
CA ALA A 403 10.14 -16.30 1.83
C ALA A 403 9.62 -15.29 2.89
N ILE A 404 8.81 -15.75 3.85
CA ILE A 404 8.27 -14.92 4.94
C ILE A 404 9.36 -14.41 5.86
N GLN A 405 10.40 -15.20 6.14
CA GLN A 405 11.55 -14.73 6.94
C GLN A 405 12.25 -13.52 6.27
N ARG A 406 12.31 -13.49 4.95
CA ARG A 406 12.87 -12.37 4.18
C ARG A 406 11.88 -11.24 3.97
N ASN A 407 10.62 -11.58 3.80
CA ASN A 407 9.51 -10.64 3.63
C ASN A 407 8.32 -11.06 4.50
N PRO A 408 8.27 -10.63 5.78
CA PRO A 408 7.20 -10.98 6.72
C PRO A 408 5.80 -10.50 6.29
N ARG A 409 5.71 -9.66 5.26
CA ARG A 409 4.46 -9.08 4.76
C ARG A 409 4.07 -9.56 3.37
N SER A 410 4.62 -10.66 2.91
CA SER A 410 4.13 -11.30 1.68
C SER A 410 2.78 -11.95 1.96
N SER A 411 1.69 -11.31 1.51
CA SER A 411 0.34 -11.89 1.58
C SER A 411 0.25 -13.20 0.81
N SER A 412 0.94 -13.30 -0.35
CA SER A 412 1.01 -14.53 -1.14
C SER A 412 1.70 -15.65 -0.37
N SER A 413 2.87 -15.38 0.22
CA SER A 413 3.61 -16.38 0.98
C SER A 413 2.86 -16.85 2.23
N LEU A 414 2.22 -15.91 2.96
CA LEU A 414 1.37 -16.23 4.11
C LEU A 414 0.18 -17.09 3.66
N PHE A 415 -0.56 -16.67 2.64
CA PHE A 415 -1.71 -17.43 2.15
C PHE A 415 -1.30 -18.82 1.66
N GLY A 416 -0.23 -18.88 0.85
CA GLY A 416 0.32 -20.13 0.32
C GLY A 416 0.76 -21.08 1.43
N ARG A 417 1.47 -20.58 2.47
CA ARG A 417 1.87 -21.38 3.63
C ARG A 417 0.66 -21.89 4.40
N GLY A 418 -0.33 -21.03 4.66
CA GLY A 418 -1.56 -21.41 5.34
C GLY A 418 -2.33 -22.51 4.61
N VAL A 419 -2.46 -22.40 3.27
CA VAL A 419 -3.08 -23.44 2.45
C VAL A 419 -2.26 -24.74 2.44
N ALA A 420 -0.93 -24.64 2.31
CA ALA A 420 -0.05 -25.81 2.34
C ALA A 420 -0.13 -26.53 3.69
N THR A 421 -0.17 -25.78 4.79
CA THR A 421 -0.33 -26.29 6.16
C THR A 421 -1.67 -27.04 6.32
N ARG A 422 -2.77 -26.46 5.85
CA ARG A 422 -4.08 -27.15 5.85
C ARG A 422 -4.07 -28.43 5.02
N LYS A 423 -3.48 -28.39 3.83
CA LYS A 423 -3.35 -29.59 2.97
C LYS A 423 -2.47 -30.69 3.60
N SER A 424 -1.56 -30.33 4.49
CA SER A 424 -0.76 -31.29 5.26
C SER A 424 -1.44 -31.78 6.56
N GLY A 425 -2.68 -31.34 6.83
CA GLY A 425 -3.45 -31.71 8.04
C GLY A 425 -3.21 -30.81 9.25
N GLY A 426 -2.47 -29.71 9.10
CA GLY A 426 -2.23 -28.71 10.16
C GLY A 426 -3.26 -27.57 10.16
N ASP A 427 -3.14 -26.65 11.12
CA ASP A 427 -3.95 -25.43 11.19
C ASP A 427 -3.24 -24.26 10.52
N GLY A 428 -3.66 -23.92 9.31
CA GLY A 428 -3.16 -22.75 8.56
C GLY A 428 -4.02 -21.50 8.70
N ALA A 429 -4.98 -21.46 9.64
CA ALA A 429 -5.96 -20.39 9.73
C ALA A 429 -5.35 -19.01 10.02
N ALA A 430 -4.37 -18.93 10.91
CA ALA A 430 -3.72 -17.68 11.28
C ALA A 430 -3.04 -17.01 10.06
N ASP A 431 -2.28 -17.78 9.30
CA ASP A 431 -1.61 -17.30 8.09
C ASP A 431 -2.61 -16.82 7.04
N ILE A 432 -3.69 -17.58 6.81
CA ILE A 432 -4.75 -17.22 5.85
C ILE A 432 -5.48 -15.94 6.29
N MET A 433 -5.82 -15.81 7.58
CA MET A 433 -6.46 -14.60 8.09
C MET A 433 -5.55 -13.39 7.97
N GLN A 434 -4.29 -13.52 8.33
CA GLN A 434 -3.31 -12.45 8.18
C GLN A 434 -3.15 -12.05 6.70
N ALA A 435 -3.03 -13.01 5.80
CA ALA A 435 -2.94 -12.75 4.37
C ALA A 435 -4.16 -12.00 3.84
N LYS A 436 -5.37 -12.42 4.20
CA LYS A 436 -6.63 -11.77 3.81
C LYS A 436 -6.80 -10.38 4.40
N SER A 437 -6.27 -10.13 5.60
CA SER A 437 -6.27 -8.78 6.19
C SER A 437 -5.34 -7.83 5.44
N MET A 438 -4.28 -8.35 4.82
CA MET A 438 -3.33 -7.57 4.03
C MET A 438 -3.78 -7.41 2.57
N ASP A 439 -4.39 -8.44 2.01
CA ASP A 439 -4.94 -8.46 0.67
C ASP A 439 -6.28 -9.24 0.65
N PRO A 440 -7.42 -8.53 0.66
CA PRO A 440 -8.74 -9.18 0.62
C PRO A 440 -8.99 -10.04 -0.64
N ASN A 441 -8.22 -9.83 -1.72
CA ASN A 441 -8.37 -10.54 -2.98
C ASN A 441 -7.46 -11.76 -3.10
N ILE A 442 -6.57 -12.01 -2.14
CA ILE A 442 -5.54 -13.05 -2.22
C ILE A 442 -6.13 -14.45 -2.47
N ALA A 443 -7.28 -14.76 -1.86
CA ALA A 443 -7.96 -16.04 -2.08
C ALA A 443 -8.47 -16.18 -3.52
N LYS A 444 -9.00 -15.10 -4.11
CA LYS A 444 -9.43 -15.04 -5.52
C LYS A 444 -8.22 -15.18 -6.46
N GLU A 445 -7.13 -14.56 -6.12
CA GLU A 445 -5.89 -14.65 -6.88
C GLU A 445 -5.36 -16.09 -6.92
N PHE A 446 -5.25 -16.76 -5.78
CA PHE A 446 -4.79 -18.14 -5.69
C PHE A 446 -5.77 -19.11 -6.36
N ALA A 447 -7.09 -18.88 -6.28
CA ALA A 447 -8.07 -19.64 -7.03
C ALA A 447 -7.84 -19.53 -8.55
N GLY A 448 -7.42 -18.36 -9.03
CA GLY A 448 -7.00 -18.14 -10.42
C GLY A 448 -5.80 -18.98 -10.86
N TYR A 449 -4.95 -19.41 -9.90
CA TYR A 449 -3.83 -20.35 -10.14
C TYR A 449 -4.21 -21.80 -9.92
N GLY A 450 -5.49 -22.08 -9.62
CA GLY A 450 -5.98 -23.44 -9.31
C GLY A 450 -5.65 -23.89 -7.89
N VAL A 451 -5.41 -22.97 -6.96
CA VAL A 451 -5.17 -23.24 -5.55
C VAL A 451 -6.30 -22.64 -4.72
N THR A 452 -7.02 -23.46 -3.95
CA THR A 452 -8.10 -23.03 -3.07
C THR A 452 -7.72 -23.31 -1.60
N GLU A 453 -8.25 -22.49 -0.69
CA GLU A 453 -8.10 -22.71 0.75
C GLU A 453 -8.93 -23.87 1.30
N CYS A 454 -9.81 -24.40 0.48
CA CYS A 454 -10.64 -25.54 0.84
C CYS A 454 -9.85 -26.83 0.68
N VAL A 455 -9.75 -27.58 1.76
CA VAL A 455 -9.30 -28.97 1.74
C VAL A 455 -10.56 -29.83 1.61
N PRO A 456 -10.64 -30.76 0.61
CA PRO A 456 -11.78 -31.63 0.45
C PRO A 456 -12.04 -32.53 1.66
#